data_27c79b797f6e5290eae8b8d7ec8837c1
#
_entry.id   27c79b797f6e5290eae8b8d7ec8837c1
#
_cell.length_a   1.000
_cell.length_b   1.000
_cell.length_c   1.000
_cell.angle_alpha   90.00
_cell.angle_beta   90.00
_cell.angle_gamma   90.00
#
_symmetry.space_group_name_H-M   'P 1'
#
loop_
_entity.id
_entity.type
_entity.pdbx_description
1 polymer ?
#
loop_
_entity_poly.entity_id
_entity_poly.type
_entity_poly.pdbx_seq_one_letter_code
_entity_poly.pdbx_strand_id
1 'polypeptide(L)'
;MNDEELFIGTAESEHIEMYLKAIWHIKEKKQEVKVSSIAKMLNISQPSVVQMLHKLNEEKLVYYEKGNNTMKMTSEGEKIGKRMVRNTRLLEVMMNESLKIEIDEEMVCGIEHHMKEIFTDAICTLLKHPRTCPHGYSIPLGKCCKQ
;
A
#
# COMPACT_ATOMS: atom_id res chain seq x y z
N MET A 1 11.74 -25.88 -7.23
CA MET A 1 12.06 -24.45 -7.12
C MET A 1 13.56 -24.28 -7.19
N ASN A 2 14.05 -23.49 -8.15
CA ASN A 2 15.47 -23.20 -8.24
C ASN A 2 15.80 -21.96 -7.39
N ASP A 3 17.07 -21.68 -7.20
CA ASP A 3 17.50 -20.59 -6.33
C ASP A 3 17.05 -19.21 -6.84
N GLU A 4 16.79 -19.07 -8.14
CA GLU A 4 16.32 -17.81 -8.72
C GLU A 4 14.87 -17.52 -8.33
N GLU A 5 14.05 -18.54 -8.13
CA GLU A 5 12.65 -18.39 -7.75
C GLU A 5 12.48 -17.92 -6.29
N LEU A 6 13.51 -18.07 -5.46
CA LEU A 6 13.48 -17.61 -4.08
C LEU A 6 13.53 -16.09 -3.96
N PHE A 7 13.97 -15.42 -5.03
CA PHE A 7 14.19 -13.96 -5.02
C PHE A 7 13.21 -13.23 -5.94
N ILE A 8 12.05 -13.81 -6.20
CA ILE A 8 10.98 -13.18 -6.97
C ILE A 8 10.26 -12.18 -6.09
N GLY A 9 10.26 -10.96 -6.49
CA GLY A 9 9.71 -9.83 -5.75
C GLY A 9 10.70 -8.70 -5.88
N THR A 10 10.74 -8.11 -7.07
CA THR A 10 11.73 -7.11 -7.40
C THR A 10 11.46 -5.79 -6.69
N ALA A 11 12.52 -5.03 -6.44
CA ALA A 11 12.43 -3.67 -5.92
C ALA A 11 11.46 -2.79 -6.74
N GLU A 12 11.32 -3.05 -8.03
CA GLU A 12 10.40 -2.35 -8.91
C GLU A 12 8.94 -2.58 -8.52
N SER A 13 8.55 -3.82 -8.29
CA SER A 13 7.19 -4.16 -7.86
C SER A 13 6.86 -3.50 -6.51
N GLU A 14 7.81 -3.53 -5.58
CA GLU A 14 7.65 -2.89 -4.27
C GLU A 14 7.51 -1.38 -4.40
N HIS A 15 8.24 -0.74 -5.31
CA HIS A 15 8.11 0.69 -5.56
C HIS A 15 6.73 1.06 -6.08
N ILE A 16 6.21 0.29 -7.03
CA ILE A 16 4.87 0.48 -7.57
C ILE A 16 3.84 0.41 -6.45
N GLU A 17 3.91 -0.62 -5.63
CA GLU A 17 2.99 -0.84 -4.51
C GLU A 17 3.09 0.28 -3.48
N MET A 18 4.30 0.74 -3.17
CA MET A 18 4.54 1.84 -2.24
C MET A 18 3.91 3.15 -2.71
N TYR A 19 4.06 3.48 -4.01
CA TYR A 19 3.44 4.67 -4.58
C TYR A 19 1.92 4.60 -4.52
N LEU A 20 1.34 3.47 -4.94
CA LEU A 20 -0.12 3.30 -4.93
C LEU A 20 -0.68 3.33 -3.51
N LYS A 21 0.04 2.77 -2.55
CA LYS A 21 -0.32 2.85 -1.14
C LYS A 21 -0.36 4.30 -0.66
N ALA A 22 0.67 5.08 -0.99
CA ALA A 22 0.75 6.50 -0.62
C ALA A 22 -0.39 7.30 -1.24
N ILE A 23 -0.65 7.10 -2.53
CA ILE A 23 -1.73 7.77 -3.26
C ILE A 23 -3.08 7.43 -2.63
N TRP A 24 -3.32 6.17 -2.34
CA TRP A 24 -4.57 5.72 -1.72
C TRP A 24 -4.76 6.37 -0.34
N HIS A 25 -3.70 6.45 0.45
CA HIS A 25 -3.73 7.06 1.77
C HIS A 25 -4.04 8.57 1.71
N ILE A 26 -3.45 9.28 0.75
CA ILE A 26 -3.75 10.71 0.52
C ILE A 26 -5.23 10.87 0.17
N LYS A 27 -5.72 10.04 -0.74
CA LYS A 27 -7.13 10.06 -1.17
C LYS A 27 -8.08 9.75 -0.01
N GLU A 28 -7.72 8.83 0.86
CA GLU A 28 -8.50 8.46 2.05
C GLU A 28 -8.74 9.66 2.95
N LYS A 29 -7.74 10.55 3.06
CA LYS A 29 -7.84 11.79 3.84
C LYS A 29 -8.67 12.87 3.14
N LYS A 30 -9.27 12.54 2.01
CA LYS A 30 -10.07 13.46 1.17
C LYS A 30 -9.24 14.67 0.69
N GLN A 31 -7.94 14.45 0.51
CA GLN A 31 -7.03 15.46 -0.05
C GLN A 31 -6.83 15.18 -1.53
N GLU A 32 -6.61 16.24 -2.29
CA GLU A 32 -6.25 16.11 -3.69
C GLU A 32 -4.88 15.48 -3.81
N VAL A 33 -4.74 14.48 -4.69
CA VAL A 33 -3.45 13.81 -4.89
C VAL A 33 -2.59 14.65 -5.82
N LYS A 34 -1.50 15.19 -5.28
CA LYS A 34 -0.55 16.04 -6.01
C LYS A 34 0.84 15.42 -6.02
N VAL A 35 1.62 15.74 -7.05
CA VAL A 35 3.03 15.34 -7.12
C VAL A 35 3.76 15.72 -5.84
N SER A 36 3.55 16.94 -5.35
CA SER A 36 4.18 17.42 -4.11
C SER A 36 3.77 16.63 -2.88
N SER A 37 2.51 16.22 -2.79
CA SER A 37 2.00 15.43 -1.67
C SER A 37 2.65 14.05 -1.63
N ILE A 38 2.78 13.41 -2.78
CA ILE A 38 3.42 12.10 -2.90
C ILE A 38 4.91 12.21 -2.53
N ALA A 39 5.58 13.22 -3.07
CA ALA A 39 7.01 13.47 -2.80
C ALA A 39 7.27 13.65 -1.31
N LYS A 40 6.42 14.43 -0.64
CA LYS A 40 6.52 14.67 0.79
C LYS A 40 6.27 13.39 1.60
N MET A 41 5.24 12.65 1.26
CA MET A 41 4.86 11.43 1.99
C MET A 41 5.94 10.36 1.88
N LEU A 42 6.54 10.18 0.71
CA LEU A 42 7.57 9.18 0.48
C LEU A 42 9.00 9.69 0.72
N ASN A 43 9.15 10.97 1.04
CA ASN A 43 10.45 11.62 1.25
C ASN A 43 11.39 11.43 0.05
N ILE A 44 10.89 11.73 -1.13
CA ILE A 44 11.64 11.66 -2.40
C ILE A 44 11.43 12.94 -3.20
N SER A 45 12.24 13.13 -4.24
CA SER A 45 12.16 14.32 -5.08
C SER A 45 10.92 14.31 -5.98
N GLN A 46 10.41 15.49 -6.31
CA GLN A 46 9.29 15.61 -7.26
C GLN A 46 9.61 15.05 -8.64
N PRO A 47 10.82 15.27 -9.22
CA PRO A 47 11.17 14.62 -10.48
C PRO A 47 11.09 13.09 -10.43
N SER A 48 11.48 12.47 -9.31
CA SER A 48 11.36 11.03 -9.14
C SER A 48 9.91 10.58 -9.14
N VAL A 49 9.03 11.36 -8.48
CA VAL A 49 7.59 11.08 -8.49
C VAL A 49 7.04 11.15 -9.91
N VAL A 50 7.40 12.19 -10.66
CA VAL A 50 6.94 12.37 -12.06
C VAL A 50 7.35 11.18 -12.92
N GLN A 51 8.60 10.73 -12.82
CA GLN A 51 9.08 9.55 -13.55
C GLN A 51 8.24 8.32 -13.22
N MET A 52 7.97 8.08 -11.94
CA MET A 52 7.18 6.93 -11.53
C MET A 52 5.72 7.05 -11.99
N LEU A 53 5.15 8.25 -11.94
CA LEU A 53 3.77 8.46 -12.41
C LEU A 53 3.64 8.16 -13.91
N HIS A 54 4.63 8.51 -14.72
CA HIS A 54 4.64 8.14 -16.15
C HIS A 54 4.65 6.62 -16.31
N LYS A 55 5.46 5.93 -15.52
CA LYS A 55 5.52 4.47 -15.54
C LYS A 55 4.18 3.84 -15.10
N LEU A 56 3.61 4.35 -14.01
CA LEU A 56 2.31 3.86 -13.53
C LEU A 56 1.20 4.13 -14.56
N ASN A 57 1.29 5.24 -15.28
CA ASN A 57 0.35 5.54 -16.35
C ASN A 57 0.49 4.57 -17.52
N GLU A 58 1.72 4.22 -17.91
CA GLU A 58 1.97 3.22 -18.95
C GLU A 58 1.41 1.85 -18.55
N GLU A 59 1.49 1.50 -17.27
CA GLU A 59 0.97 0.24 -16.74
C GLU A 59 -0.53 0.29 -16.41
N LYS A 60 -1.19 1.41 -16.74
CA LYS A 60 -2.64 1.60 -16.53
C LYS A 60 -3.06 1.51 -15.07
N LEU A 61 -2.20 1.96 -14.17
CA LEU A 61 -2.48 2.00 -12.74
C LEU A 61 -2.90 3.39 -12.27
N VAL A 62 -2.50 4.43 -13.00
CA VAL A 62 -2.93 5.81 -12.76
C VAL A 62 -3.23 6.49 -14.10
N TYR A 63 -3.96 7.60 -14.03
CA TYR A 63 -4.14 8.55 -15.14
C TYR A 63 -3.28 9.76 -14.82
N TYR A 64 -2.21 9.95 -15.59
CA TYR A 64 -1.28 11.06 -15.41
C TYR A 64 -0.85 11.61 -16.76
N GLU A 65 -0.91 12.94 -16.91
CA GLU A 65 -0.45 13.65 -18.09
C GLU A 65 0.76 14.50 -17.77
N LYS A 66 1.72 14.52 -18.70
CA LYS A 66 2.93 15.33 -18.57
C LYS A 66 2.60 16.79 -18.30
N GLY A 67 3.27 17.37 -17.31
CA GLY A 67 3.07 18.76 -16.93
C GLY A 67 1.97 19.00 -15.91
N ASN A 68 1.15 18.01 -15.59
CA ASN A 68 0.14 18.14 -14.56
C ASN A 68 0.73 17.96 -13.16
N ASN A 69 0.12 18.66 -12.19
CA ASN A 69 0.45 18.51 -10.77
C ASN A 69 -0.37 17.44 -10.09
N THR A 70 -1.47 17.02 -10.69
CA THR A 70 -2.44 16.09 -10.11
C THR A 70 -2.54 14.82 -10.93
N MET A 71 -3.03 13.77 -10.31
CA MET A 71 -3.26 12.49 -10.96
C MET A 71 -4.42 11.76 -10.30
N LYS A 72 -4.92 10.72 -10.95
CA LYS A 72 -5.97 9.85 -10.40
C LYS A 72 -5.57 8.39 -10.58
N MET A 73 -5.97 7.55 -9.63
CA MET A 73 -5.78 6.10 -9.78
C MET A 73 -6.85 5.52 -10.71
N THR A 74 -6.46 4.49 -11.44
CA THR A 74 -7.41 3.62 -12.14
C THR A 74 -8.03 2.66 -11.12
N SER A 75 -9.05 1.91 -11.54
CA SER A 75 -9.64 0.85 -10.72
C SER A 75 -8.58 -0.16 -10.25
N GLU A 76 -7.65 -0.55 -11.13
CA GLU A 76 -6.58 -1.49 -10.78
C GLU A 76 -5.58 -0.87 -9.79
N GLY A 77 -5.24 0.40 -9.97
CA GLY A 77 -4.38 1.12 -9.02
C GLY A 77 -5.01 1.20 -7.64
N GLU A 78 -6.32 1.46 -7.57
CA GLU A 78 -7.05 1.49 -6.30
C GLU A 78 -7.03 0.14 -5.59
N LYS A 79 -7.19 -0.94 -6.33
CA LYS A 79 -7.15 -2.30 -5.75
C LYS A 79 -5.80 -2.58 -5.09
N ILE A 80 -4.71 -2.23 -5.76
CA ILE A 80 -3.37 -2.44 -5.24
C ILE A 80 -3.12 -1.56 -4.01
N GLY A 81 -3.45 -0.28 -4.10
CA GLY A 81 -3.29 0.65 -2.98
C GLY A 81 -4.07 0.22 -1.74
N LYS A 82 -5.32 -0.17 -1.94
CA LYS A 82 -6.20 -0.66 -0.88
C LYS A 82 -5.64 -1.93 -0.24
N ARG A 83 -5.15 -2.87 -1.06
CA ARG A 83 -4.54 -4.11 -0.56
C ARG A 83 -3.33 -3.81 0.31
N MET A 84 -2.46 -2.91 -0.14
CA MET A 84 -1.26 -2.54 0.60
C MET A 84 -1.60 -1.87 1.93
N VAL A 85 -2.56 -0.96 1.94
CA VAL A 85 -3.02 -0.31 3.17
C VAL A 85 -3.62 -1.34 4.14
N ARG A 86 -4.41 -2.28 3.63
CA ARG A 86 -4.97 -3.35 4.44
C ARG A 86 -3.87 -4.23 5.06
N ASN A 87 -2.87 -4.62 4.26
CA ASN A 87 -1.73 -5.40 4.73
C ASN A 87 -1.01 -4.69 5.89
N THR A 88 -0.70 -3.41 5.69
CA THR A 88 -0.04 -2.58 6.71
C THR A 88 -0.83 -2.57 8.01
N ARG A 89 -2.09 -2.24 7.93
CA ARG A 89 -2.94 -2.02 9.11
C ARG A 89 -3.19 -3.30 9.88
N LEU A 90 -3.33 -4.42 9.19
CA LEU A 90 -3.46 -5.73 9.84
C LEU A 90 -2.16 -6.16 10.53
N LEU A 91 -1.00 -5.90 9.91
CA LEU A 91 0.29 -6.17 10.56
C LEU A 91 0.45 -5.33 11.83
N GLU A 92 0.07 -4.07 11.79
CA GLU A 92 0.13 -3.19 12.96
C GLU A 92 -0.75 -3.70 14.10
N VAL A 93 -1.97 -4.13 13.80
CA VAL A 93 -2.87 -4.73 14.79
C VAL A 93 -2.24 -5.98 15.39
N MET A 94 -1.69 -6.86 14.54
CA MET A 94 -1.07 -8.10 15.01
C MET A 94 0.10 -7.83 15.94
N MET A 95 0.98 -6.91 15.57
CA MET A 95 2.14 -6.55 16.40
C MET A 95 1.71 -5.98 17.75
N ASN A 96 0.80 -5.02 17.72
CA ASN A 96 0.37 -4.30 18.91
C ASN A 96 -0.51 -5.15 19.83
N GLU A 97 -1.51 -5.81 19.29
CA GLU A 97 -2.53 -6.48 20.10
C GLU A 97 -2.22 -7.95 20.39
N SER A 98 -1.71 -8.70 19.43
CA SER A 98 -1.50 -10.12 19.56
C SER A 98 -0.08 -10.46 20.01
N LEU A 99 0.92 -9.85 19.39
CA LEU A 99 2.32 -10.13 19.71
C LEU A 99 2.84 -9.29 20.88
N LYS A 100 2.14 -8.21 21.23
CA LYS A 100 2.50 -7.30 22.32
C LYS A 100 3.92 -6.71 22.15
N ILE A 101 4.27 -6.36 20.92
CA ILE A 101 5.51 -5.69 20.58
C ILE A 101 5.20 -4.31 20.01
N GLU A 102 6.21 -3.44 20.02
CA GLU A 102 6.09 -2.13 19.40
C GLU A 102 5.94 -2.28 17.88
N ILE A 103 5.17 -1.39 17.27
CA ILE A 103 5.03 -1.35 15.82
C ILE A 103 6.34 -0.85 15.22
N ASP A 104 6.97 -1.67 14.39
CA ASP A 104 8.17 -1.35 13.64
C ASP A 104 7.78 -1.06 12.20
N GLU A 105 7.72 0.21 11.83
CA GLU A 105 7.26 0.65 10.51
C GLU A 105 8.16 0.15 9.38
N GLU A 106 9.45 0.02 9.62
CA GLU A 106 10.40 -0.51 8.64
C GLU A 106 10.11 -1.98 8.37
N MET A 107 9.89 -2.76 9.42
CA MET A 107 9.56 -4.18 9.29
C MET A 107 8.19 -4.37 8.62
N VAL A 108 7.19 -3.58 9.00
CA VAL A 108 5.86 -3.60 8.38
C VAL A 108 6.00 -3.34 6.88
N CYS A 109 6.73 -2.30 6.50
CA CYS A 109 6.96 -1.95 5.10
C CYS A 109 7.62 -3.10 4.33
N GLY A 110 8.59 -3.78 4.94
CA GLY A 110 9.25 -4.93 4.31
C GLY A 110 8.32 -6.12 4.12
N ILE A 111 7.50 -6.43 5.12
CA ILE A 111 6.60 -7.60 5.09
C ILE A 111 5.41 -7.37 4.16
N GLU A 112 4.81 -6.18 4.15
CA GLU A 112 3.55 -5.92 3.46
C GLU A 112 3.60 -6.21 1.96
N HIS A 113 4.77 -6.04 1.34
CA HIS A 113 4.95 -6.26 -0.10
C HIS A 113 4.96 -7.74 -0.49
N HIS A 114 5.15 -8.63 0.46
CA HIS A 114 5.21 -10.07 0.23
C HIS A 114 3.94 -10.80 0.69
N MET A 115 2.95 -10.08 1.19
CA MET A 115 1.70 -10.67 1.66
C MET A 115 0.74 -10.87 0.51
N LYS A 116 0.44 -12.14 0.23
CA LYS A 116 -0.61 -12.50 -0.73
C LYS A 116 -1.97 -12.42 -0.03
N GLU A 117 -3.03 -12.29 -0.80
CA GLU A 117 -4.39 -12.14 -0.30
C GLU A 117 -4.77 -13.23 0.71
N ILE A 118 -4.41 -14.49 0.42
CA ILE A 118 -4.71 -15.61 1.31
C ILE A 118 -4.07 -15.44 2.70
N PHE A 119 -2.84 -14.93 2.74
CA PHE A 119 -2.14 -14.67 4.00
C PHE A 119 -2.79 -13.52 4.76
N THR A 120 -3.10 -12.43 4.06
CA THR A 120 -3.75 -11.26 4.64
C THR A 120 -5.12 -11.62 5.22
N ASP A 121 -5.92 -12.39 4.47
CA ASP A 121 -7.23 -12.82 4.93
C ASP A 121 -7.12 -13.76 6.15
N ALA A 122 -6.10 -14.61 6.18
CA ALA A 122 -5.85 -15.49 7.33
C ALA A 122 -5.50 -14.68 8.58
N ILE A 123 -4.65 -13.66 8.46
CA ILE A 123 -4.34 -12.77 9.57
C ILE A 123 -5.59 -12.02 10.03
N CYS A 124 -6.36 -11.48 9.09
CA CYS A 124 -7.60 -10.79 9.41
C CYS A 124 -8.57 -11.69 10.19
N THR A 125 -8.72 -12.93 9.76
CA THR A 125 -9.56 -13.92 10.43
C THR A 125 -9.04 -14.26 11.82
N LEU A 126 -7.73 -14.48 11.95
CA LEU A 126 -7.07 -14.74 13.23
C LEU A 126 -7.32 -13.60 14.23
N LEU A 127 -7.28 -12.37 13.76
CA LEU A 127 -7.51 -11.17 14.56
C LEU A 127 -8.99 -10.83 14.75
N LYS A 128 -9.89 -11.68 14.27
CA LYS A 128 -11.36 -11.51 14.34
C LYS A 128 -11.86 -10.27 13.59
N HIS A 129 -11.32 -10.06 12.40
CA HIS A 129 -11.72 -9.01 11.45
C HIS A 129 -11.72 -7.60 12.08
N PRO A 130 -10.56 -7.10 12.56
CA PRO A 130 -10.51 -5.77 13.16
C PRO A 130 -10.88 -4.70 12.14
N ARG A 131 -11.53 -3.64 12.61
CA ARG A 131 -12.02 -2.54 11.76
C ARG A 131 -11.15 -1.30 11.82
N THR A 132 -10.31 -1.19 12.83
CA THR A 132 -9.49 -0.01 13.07
C THR A 132 -8.08 -0.43 13.47
N CYS A 133 -7.07 0.23 12.93
CA CYS A 133 -5.68 -0.02 13.30
C CYS A 133 -5.30 0.80 14.55
N PRO A 134 -4.14 0.53 15.18
CA PRO A 134 -3.70 1.26 16.36
C PRO A 134 -3.53 2.77 16.15
N HIS A 135 -3.32 3.22 14.92
CA HIS A 135 -3.23 4.63 14.57
C HIS A 135 -4.59 5.30 14.34
N GLY A 136 -5.70 4.55 14.46
CA GLY A 136 -7.04 5.09 14.32
C GLY A 136 -7.62 5.09 12.91
N TYR A 137 -6.92 4.51 11.94
CA TYR A 137 -7.43 4.41 10.57
C TYR A 137 -8.27 3.16 10.36
N SER A 138 -9.25 3.25 9.47
CA SER A 138 -10.08 2.10 9.10
C SER A 138 -9.25 1.04 8.38
N ILE A 139 -9.56 -0.23 8.65
CA ILE A 139 -8.95 -1.33 7.92
C ILE A 139 -9.89 -1.71 6.77
N PRO A 140 -9.45 -1.60 5.51
CA PRO A 140 -10.28 -1.98 4.37
C PRO A 140 -10.73 -3.45 4.46
N LEU A 141 -11.97 -3.70 4.06
CA LEU A 141 -12.55 -5.04 4.06
C LEU A 141 -11.94 -5.92 2.98
N GLY A 142 -11.71 -7.19 3.29
CA GLY A 142 -11.33 -8.20 2.33
C GLY A 142 -12.42 -9.24 2.14
N LYS A 143 -12.16 -10.23 1.32
CA LYS A 143 -13.12 -11.30 1.03
C LYS A 143 -13.50 -12.12 2.25
N CYS A 144 -12.60 -12.23 3.23
CA CYS A 144 -12.87 -12.95 4.47
C CYS A 144 -13.85 -12.22 5.39
N CYS A 145 -14.06 -10.93 5.18
CA CYS A 145 -14.90 -10.11 6.03
C CYS A 145 -16.36 -10.23 5.58
N LYS A 146 -17.21 -10.71 6.46
CA LYS A 146 -18.66 -10.74 6.22
C LYS A 146 -19.24 -9.40 6.63
N GLN A 147 -20.10 -8.89 5.77
CA GLN A 147 -20.83 -7.66 6.07
C GLN A 147 -22.14 -7.97 6.75
#